data_ad9268feb2e11928342afa4725b2c904
#
_entry.id   ad9268feb2e11928342afa4725b2c904
#
_cell.length_a   1.000
_cell.length_b   1.000
_cell.length_c   1.000
_cell.angle_alpha   90.00
_cell.angle_beta   90.00
_cell.angle_gamma   90.00
#
_symmetry.space_group_name_H-M   'P 1'
#
loop_
_entity.id
_entity.type
_entity.pdbx_description
1 polymer ?
#
loop_
_entity_poly.entity_id
_entity_poly.type
_entity_poly.pdbx_seq_one_letter_code
_entity_poly.pdbx_strand_id
1 'polypeptide(L)'
;MRHQPLVAVASGALVSTLVAGVSALVAAGGGGSATPERSAAASPPAQRPMGAARPEPKPVIGSNFPDPEVLKVGSAYYGYATNDNGRNVPVATAPSPTGPWTRTGGDALPGLPAWAEPGRTWAPDVSVRADGAYLLYFTAGRKGTAEQCVGAAVARTPAGPFTPEPAPLACRDGKDTIDPAAFTDTDGARYVLYKQEGDGRKAPGGIFLQRTTPDGLRPQGARTRILEKGADEPDLVEAPALVKRDGRYVLFYAAGVFWEDRYQTRYATAASITGPYGRAARPLLSTEGYGEKIIGPGGADVVHDGTDTYLAFHGITRFMGGRTVLRSMYVARLGWAGTAPVVRGSPVRHEAEDGRVYGGRVLRDVKAASGGAVVGYLDNAQALVDIDVYAPAAGAYLLKVRHNNRTDGGGSPAEHVLTVNGAGRTAVRYPPGASGEWRDATVEVGLRAGWNVLRLAHGGGFAELDYIEVS
;
A
#
# COMPACT_ATOMS: atom_id res chain seq x y z
N MET A 1 2.29 -59.88 3.87
CA MET A 1 3.15 -60.72 4.73
C MET A 1 4.20 -59.79 5.36
N ARG A 2 4.04 -59.62 6.70
CA ARG A 2 5.11 -59.65 7.72
C ARG A 2 6.27 -58.64 7.50
N HIS A 3 6.78 -57.79 8.38
CA HIS A 3 6.55 -57.49 9.82
C HIS A 3 7.24 -56.15 10.11
N GLN A 4 6.69 -55.39 10.99
CA GLN A 4 7.40 -54.40 11.80
C GLN A 4 8.32 -55.13 12.84
N PRO A 5 9.26 -54.46 13.54
CA PRO A 5 8.83 -53.86 14.78
C PRO A 5 9.45 -52.49 15.16
N LEU A 6 8.73 -51.84 16.08
CA LEU A 6 9.10 -50.77 16.98
C LEU A 6 10.29 -51.13 17.91
N VAL A 7 11.06 -50.11 18.33
CA VAL A 7 11.63 -50.04 19.69
C VAL A 7 11.60 -48.58 20.16
N ALA A 8 10.96 -48.36 21.27
CA ALA A 8 10.99 -47.17 22.12
C ALA A 8 11.79 -47.48 23.41
N VAL A 9 12.55 -46.51 23.92
CA VAL A 9 13.00 -46.40 25.34
C VAL A 9 13.34 -44.89 25.51
N ALA A 10 12.72 -44.05 26.27
CA ALA A 10 12.40 -43.82 27.66
C ALA A 10 13.57 -43.30 28.52
N SER A 11 13.31 -42.09 29.05
CA SER A 11 13.53 -41.58 30.41
C SER A 11 14.91 -41.17 30.93
N GLY A 12 14.91 -40.00 31.59
CA GLY A 12 15.90 -39.60 32.57
C GLY A 12 15.83 -38.12 32.97
N ALA A 13 14.94 -37.79 33.90
CA ALA A 13 14.95 -36.53 34.63
C ALA A 13 15.97 -36.55 35.76
N LEU A 14 16.61 -35.42 36.03
CA LEU A 14 17.29 -35.18 37.32
C LEU A 14 17.09 -33.72 37.74
N VAL A 15 16.34 -33.60 38.83
CA VAL A 15 16.13 -32.41 39.64
C VAL A 15 17.31 -32.28 40.59
N SER A 16 17.82 -31.09 40.77
CA SER A 16 18.68 -30.74 41.91
C SER A 16 18.28 -29.40 42.49
N THR A 17 17.62 -29.46 43.61
CA THR A 17 17.34 -28.38 44.55
C THR A 17 18.61 -28.08 45.37
N LEU A 18 18.88 -26.79 45.58
CA LEU A 18 19.77 -26.31 46.65
C LEU A 18 19.05 -25.22 47.45
N VAL A 19 18.85 -25.54 48.71
CA VAL A 19 18.36 -24.69 49.80
C VAL A 19 19.56 -24.16 50.56
N ALA A 20 19.60 -22.90 50.87
CA ALA A 20 20.35 -22.29 51.99
C ALA A 20 19.75 -20.90 52.19
N GLY A 21 19.29 -20.48 53.32
CA GLY A 21 19.67 -20.63 54.69
C GLY A 21 19.47 -19.26 55.30
N VAL A 22 18.42 -19.11 56.14
CA VAL A 22 18.00 -17.87 56.82
C VAL A 22 18.96 -17.64 58.00
N SER A 23 19.38 -16.38 58.21
CA SER A 23 19.80 -15.93 59.56
C SER A 23 19.16 -14.59 59.87
N ALA A 24 18.34 -14.59 60.86
CA ALA A 24 17.69 -13.43 61.44
C ALA A 24 18.62 -12.73 62.45
N LEU A 25 18.66 -11.43 62.41
CA LEU A 25 19.10 -10.61 63.53
C LEU A 25 17.99 -9.65 63.92
N VAL A 26 17.56 -9.80 65.15
CA VAL A 26 16.56 -8.92 65.78
C VAL A 26 17.37 -7.76 66.46
N ALA A 27 16.95 -6.54 66.20
CA ALA A 27 17.24 -5.39 67.07
C ALA A 27 15.98 -4.51 67.17
N ALA A 28 15.60 -4.31 68.38
CA ALA A 28 14.41 -3.55 68.77
C ALA A 28 14.70 -2.01 68.84
N GLY A 29 13.65 -1.25 68.62
CA GLY A 29 13.49 0.01 69.30
C GLY A 29 13.20 1.24 68.40
N GLY A 30 12.03 1.85 68.63
CA GLY A 30 11.79 3.24 68.28
C GLY A 30 10.53 3.51 67.48
N GLY A 31 9.44 3.83 68.13
CA GLY A 31 8.17 4.23 67.53
C GLY A 31 8.25 5.59 66.86
N GLY A 32 7.72 5.67 65.69
CA GLY A 32 7.45 6.87 64.96
C GLY A 32 6.28 6.59 64.00
N SER A 33 5.12 7.19 64.29
CA SER A 33 3.96 7.17 63.38
C SER A 33 4.30 7.83 62.06
N ALA A 34 4.48 7.06 61.05
CA ALA A 34 4.54 7.54 59.65
C ALA A 34 3.16 7.27 59.00
N THR A 35 2.47 8.35 58.67
CA THR A 35 1.34 8.36 57.76
C THR A 35 1.77 7.78 56.39
N PRO A 36 0.94 6.95 55.76
CA PRO A 36 1.31 6.42 54.42
C PRO A 36 1.27 7.56 53.40
N GLU A 37 2.44 7.90 52.86
CA GLU A 37 2.55 8.72 51.66
C GLU A 37 1.77 8.03 50.53
N ARG A 38 0.73 8.70 50.04
CA ARG A 38 0.09 8.38 48.77
C ARG A 38 1.15 8.45 47.66
N SER A 39 1.51 7.31 47.14
CA SER A 39 2.26 7.25 45.85
C SER A 39 1.53 8.09 44.84
N ALA A 40 2.14 9.21 44.43
CA ALA A 40 1.63 10.04 43.36
C ALA A 40 1.61 9.20 42.08
N ALA A 41 0.42 8.89 41.57
CA ALA A 41 0.24 8.32 40.27
C ALA A 41 0.92 9.25 39.24
N ALA A 42 1.88 8.71 38.49
CA ALA A 42 2.54 9.44 37.43
C ALA A 42 1.48 10.03 36.48
N SER A 43 1.48 11.33 36.33
CA SER A 43 0.63 12.04 35.37
C SER A 43 0.86 11.45 33.99
N PRO A 44 -0.18 11.16 33.21
CA PRO A 44 0.00 10.73 31.83
C PRO A 44 0.77 11.80 31.07
N PRO A 45 1.68 11.43 30.13
CA PRO A 45 2.45 12.39 29.39
C PRO A 45 1.52 13.37 28.69
N ALA A 46 1.80 14.66 28.86
CA ALA A 46 1.06 15.76 28.26
C ALA A 46 0.98 15.51 26.72
N GLN A 47 -0.23 15.42 26.23
CA GLN A 47 -0.47 15.37 24.78
C GLN A 47 0.07 16.66 24.19
N ARG A 48 1.04 16.56 23.26
CA ARG A 48 1.46 17.67 22.42
C ARG A 48 0.21 18.26 21.75
N PRO A 49 0.10 19.59 21.67
CA PRO A 49 -1.00 20.22 20.94
C PRO A 49 -1.01 19.68 19.50
N MET A 50 -2.10 19.04 19.10
CA MET A 50 -2.37 18.64 17.72
C MET A 50 -2.65 19.92 16.91
N GLY A 51 -1.63 20.47 16.30
CA GLY A 51 -1.72 21.72 15.57
C GLY A 51 -0.76 21.84 14.40
N ALA A 52 -0.18 20.73 13.91
CA ALA A 52 0.47 20.74 12.62
C ALA A 52 -0.54 20.29 11.57
N ALA A 53 -0.97 21.23 10.72
CA ALA A 53 -1.77 20.93 9.54
C ALA A 53 -1.16 19.72 8.81
N ARG A 54 -2.00 18.76 8.44
CA ARG A 54 -1.59 17.60 7.67
C ARG A 54 -0.83 18.08 6.44
N PRO A 55 0.45 17.71 6.25
CA PRO A 55 1.21 18.16 5.09
C PRO A 55 0.51 17.70 3.82
N GLU A 56 0.30 18.61 2.89
CA GLU A 56 -0.21 18.24 1.57
C GLU A 56 0.78 17.29 0.87
N PRO A 57 0.30 16.26 0.17
CA PRO A 57 1.18 15.37 -0.56
C PRO A 57 1.90 16.16 -1.64
N LYS A 58 3.24 16.09 -1.60
CA LYS A 58 4.10 16.77 -2.60
C LYS A 58 4.94 15.73 -3.32
N PRO A 59 5.18 15.91 -4.63
CA PRO A 59 6.08 15.04 -5.35
C PRO A 59 7.50 15.15 -4.77
N VAL A 60 8.17 14.01 -4.64
CA VAL A 60 9.58 13.95 -4.23
C VAL A 60 10.51 14.27 -5.40
N ILE A 61 10.05 14.06 -6.65
CA ILE A 61 10.65 14.60 -7.87
C ILE A 61 9.53 15.34 -8.61
N GLY A 62 9.59 16.67 -8.65
CA GLY A 62 8.55 17.54 -9.21
C GLY A 62 8.60 17.71 -10.74
N SER A 63 9.69 17.29 -11.39
CA SER A 63 9.80 17.22 -12.85
C SER A 63 9.23 15.91 -13.38
N ASN A 64 9.18 15.75 -14.73
CA ASN A 64 8.72 14.51 -15.34
C ASN A 64 9.58 13.32 -14.89
N PHE A 65 8.99 12.37 -14.20
CA PHE A 65 9.63 11.14 -13.71
C PHE A 65 8.56 10.04 -13.62
N PRO A 66 8.01 9.61 -14.76
CA PRO A 66 6.91 8.66 -14.81
C PRO A 66 7.37 7.22 -14.63
N ASP A 67 6.46 6.37 -14.17
CA ASP A 67 6.68 4.94 -13.96
C ASP A 67 7.95 4.69 -13.11
N PRO A 68 7.98 5.28 -11.88
CA PRO A 68 9.17 5.27 -11.05
C PRO A 68 9.42 3.88 -10.47
N GLU A 69 10.61 3.36 -10.72
CA GLU A 69 11.21 2.23 -10.04
C GLU A 69 12.22 2.72 -9.00
N VAL A 70 12.28 2.12 -7.81
CA VAL A 70 13.20 2.53 -6.74
C VAL A 70 13.94 1.35 -6.15
N LEU A 71 15.24 1.30 -6.36
CA LEU A 71 16.15 0.30 -5.81
C LEU A 71 16.99 0.86 -4.65
N LYS A 72 16.99 0.18 -3.50
CA LYS A 72 17.93 0.46 -2.41
C LYS A 72 19.23 -0.31 -2.61
N VAL A 73 20.36 0.39 -2.57
CA VAL A 73 21.72 -0.20 -2.63
C VAL A 73 22.58 0.39 -1.51
N GLY A 74 22.90 -0.43 -0.51
CA GLY A 74 23.58 0.06 0.69
C GLY A 74 22.75 1.10 1.43
N SER A 75 23.29 2.30 1.58
CA SER A 75 22.62 3.46 2.21
C SER A 75 22.00 4.43 1.20
N ALA A 76 22.07 4.14 -0.10
CA ALA A 76 21.55 5.01 -1.16
C ALA A 76 20.34 4.39 -1.84
N TYR A 77 19.49 5.24 -2.40
CA TYR A 77 18.35 4.89 -3.23
C TYR A 77 18.58 5.38 -4.66
N TYR A 78 18.27 4.54 -5.61
CA TYR A 78 18.35 4.81 -7.03
C TYR A 78 16.93 4.78 -7.59
N GLY A 79 16.52 5.85 -8.25
CA GLY A 79 15.24 5.95 -8.94
C GLY A 79 15.47 5.91 -10.45
N TYR A 80 14.61 5.18 -11.15
CA TYR A 80 14.63 5.06 -12.61
C TYR A 80 13.25 5.41 -13.14
N ALA A 81 13.16 5.87 -14.39
CA ALA A 81 11.87 6.28 -14.96
C ALA A 81 11.82 6.03 -16.47
N THR A 82 10.62 6.08 -17.01
CA THR A 82 10.33 6.16 -18.44
C THR A 82 11.14 7.27 -19.08
N ASN A 83 11.54 7.09 -20.34
CA ASN A 83 12.39 8.00 -21.11
C ASN A 83 11.97 9.47 -20.99
N ASP A 84 12.95 10.34 -20.83
CA ASP A 84 12.75 11.78 -20.69
C ASP A 84 13.98 12.56 -21.19
N ASN A 85 13.75 13.66 -21.89
CA ASN A 85 14.81 14.57 -22.36
C ASN A 85 15.98 13.86 -23.08
N GLY A 86 15.65 12.92 -23.98
CA GLY A 86 16.63 12.21 -24.80
C GLY A 86 17.38 11.08 -24.07
N ARG A 87 17.07 10.80 -22.79
CA ARG A 87 17.58 9.64 -22.05
C ARG A 87 16.59 8.49 -22.17
N ASN A 88 17.09 7.28 -22.36
CA ASN A 88 16.26 6.07 -22.40
C ASN A 88 15.76 5.70 -20.98
N VAL A 89 16.64 5.71 -19.99
CA VAL A 89 16.30 5.43 -18.58
C VAL A 89 16.97 6.47 -17.69
N PRO A 90 16.31 7.63 -17.46
CA PRO A 90 16.82 8.67 -16.56
C PRO A 90 16.97 8.15 -15.13
N VAL A 91 18.03 8.60 -14.43
CA VAL A 91 18.40 8.17 -13.08
C VAL A 91 18.33 9.33 -12.09
N ALA A 92 17.81 9.05 -10.91
CA ALA A 92 17.86 9.92 -9.73
C ALA A 92 18.42 9.15 -8.54
N THR A 93 18.98 9.88 -7.55
CA THR A 93 19.47 9.28 -6.31
C THR A 93 18.96 10.03 -5.08
N ALA A 94 18.86 9.32 -3.95
CA ALA A 94 18.49 9.91 -2.67
C ALA A 94 19.14 9.18 -1.48
N PRO A 95 19.28 9.84 -0.31
CA PRO A 95 19.74 9.20 0.93
C PRO A 95 18.60 8.47 1.68
N SER A 96 17.35 8.67 1.30
CA SER A 96 16.17 8.01 1.89
C SER A 96 15.07 7.84 0.84
N PRO A 97 14.07 6.95 1.05
CA PRO A 97 12.97 6.77 0.10
C PRO A 97 12.19 8.06 -0.17
N THR A 98 12.06 8.89 0.84
CA THR A 98 11.36 10.18 0.76
C THR A 98 12.24 11.35 0.33
N GLY A 99 13.50 11.09 0.00
CA GLY A 99 14.44 12.08 -0.50
C GLY A 99 15.36 12.71 0.57
N PRO A 100 15.98 13.85 0.26
CA PRO A 100 15.82 14.61 -0.99
C PRO A 100 16.36 13.86 -2.22
N TRP A 101 15.57 13.85 -3.29
CA TRP A 101 15.93 13.21 -4.56
C TRP A 101 16.66 14.19 -5.47
N THR A 102 17.72 13.71 -6.12
CA THR A 102 18.51 14.46 -7.08
C THR A 102 18.60 13.69 -8.40
N ARG A 103 18.14 14.29 -9.50
CA ARG A 103 18.35 13.73 -10.85
C ARG A 103 19.84 13.85 -11.20
N THR A 104 20.45 12.71 -11.53
CA THR A 104 21.91 12.67 -11.78
C THR A 104 22.30 13.26 -13.14
N GLY A 105 21.33 13.44 -14.05
CA GLY A 105 21.62 13.77 -15.45
C GLY A 105 22.08 12.56 -16.28
N GLY A 106 22.33 11.41 -15.68
CA GLY A 106 22.74 10.17 -16.34
C GLY A 106 21.60 9.46 -17.07
N ASP A 107 21.98 8.52 -17.92
CA ASP A 107 21.12 7.55 -18.59
C ASP A 107 21.61 6.15 -18.20
N ALA A 108 20.79 5.38 -17.52
CA ALA A 108 21.17 4.01 -17.14
C ALA A 108 21.30 3.09 -18.35
N LEU A 109 20.56 3.35 -19.44
CA LEU A 109 20.57 2.57 -20.68
C LEU A 109 20.94 3.46 -21.89
N PRO A 110 22.20 3.94 -21.99
CA PRO A 110 22.58 4.89 -23.05
C PRO A 110 22.56 4.28 -24.46
N GLY A 111 22.68 2.96 -24.59
CA GLY A 111 22.63 2.21 -25.84
C GLY A 111 21.45 1.26 -25.90
N LEU A 112 20.68 1.30 -26.99
CA LEU A 112 19.59 0.35 -27.22
C LEU A 112 20.05 -0.83 -28.08
N PRO A 113 19.42 -2.03 -27.94
CA PRO A 113 19.72 -3.17 -28.79
C PRO A 113 19.23 -2.94 -30.23
N ALA A 114 19.75 -3.68 -31.18
CA ALA A 114 19.48 -3.49 -32.62
C ALA A 114 17.98 -3.61 -32.99
N TRP A 115 17.19 -4.33 -32.16
CA TRP A 115 15.77 -4.49 -32.39
C TRP A 115 14.91 -3.31 -31.88
N ALA A 116 15.46 -2.45 -31.03
CA ALA A 116 14.75 -1.34 -30.40
C ALA A 116 15.03 -0.01 -31.12
N GLU A 117 14.09 0.91 -31.00
CA GLU A 117 14.22 2.29 -31.48
C GLU A 117 14.16 3.30 -30.32
N PRO A 118 14.86 4.45 -30.44
CA PRO A 118 14.89 5.47 -29.39
C PRO A 118 13.54 6.17 -29.20
N GLY A 119 13.37 6.78 -28.02
CA GLY A 119 12.24 7.64 -27.70
C GLY A 119 10.98 6.92 -27.21
N ARG A 120 11.01 5.58 -27.15
CA ARG A 120 9.91 4.75 -26.61
C ARG A 120 10.45 3.71 -25.64
N THR A 121 11.29 4.13 -24.67
CA THR A 121 11.78 3.27 -23.58
C THR A 121 11.01 3.58 -22.33
N TRP A 122 10.19 2.62 -21.85
CA TRP A 122 9.21 2.84 -20.79
C TRP A 122 9.34 1.87 -19.64
N ALA A 123 8.83 2.30 -18.47
CA ALA A 123 8.64 1.50 -17.28
C ALA A 123 9.83 0.57 -16.99
N PRO A 124 10.99 1.12 -16.63
CA PRO A 124 12.15 0.33 -16.23
C PRO A 124 11.90 -0.34 -14.88
N ASP A 125 12.48 -1.53 -14.68
CA ASP A 125 12.51 -2.22 -13.39
C ASP A 125 13.93 -2.74 -13.17
N VAL A 126 14.54 -2.42 -12.03
CA VAL A 126 15.94 -2.78 -11.74
C VAL A 126 16.02 -3.65 -10.49
N SER A 127 16.60 -4.84 -10.63
CA SER A 127 16.78 -5.78 -9.52
C SER A 127 18.23 -6.23 -9.37
N VAL A 128 18.60 -6.70 -8.16
CA VAL A 128 19.92 -7.28 -7.91
C VAL A 128 19.89 -8.76 -8.27
N ARG A 129 20.93 -9.22 -8.97
CA ARG A 129 21.17 -10.62 -9.30
C ARG A 129 21.97 -11.31 -8.20
N ALA A 130 21.94 -12.64 -8.17
CA ALA A 130 22.71 -13.45 -7.21
C ALA A 130 24.23 -13.26 -7.32
N ASP A 131 24.75 -12.88 -8.50
CA ASP A 131 26.17 -12.59 -8.74
C ASP A 131 26.57 -11.13 -8.39
N GLY A 132 25.65 -10.37 -7.79
CA GLY A 132 25.87 -8.97 -7.42
C GLY A 132 25.78 -7.97 -8.58
N ALA A 133 25.49 -8.43 -9.80
CA ALA A 133 25.19 -7.55 -10.93
C ALA A 133 23.75 -7.03 -10.82
N TYR A 134 23.45 -5.98 -11.59
CA TYR A 134 22.11 -5.40 -11.67
C TYR A 134 21.46 -5.82 -12.99
N LEU A 135 20.20 -6.22 -12.91
CA LEU A 135 19.35 -6.58 -14.03
C LEU A 135 18.32 -5.48 -14.22
N LEU A 136 18.26 -4.92 -15.41
CA LEU A 136 17.24 -3.98 -15.84
C LEU A 136 16.31 -4.68 -16.82
N TYR A 137 15.01 -4.66 -16.52
CA TYR A 137 13.97 -4.88 -17.50
C TYR A 137 13.44 -3.54 -17.98
N PHE A 138 13.08 -3.45 -19.26
CA PHE A 138 12.58 -2.23 -19.87
C PHE A 138 11.63 -2.54 -21.02
N THR A 139 10.68 -1.67 -21.26
CA THR A 139 9.91 -1.66 -22.50
C THR A 139 10.68 -0.86 -23.55
N ALA A 140 10.68 -1.30 -24.80
CA ALA A 140 11.17 -0.46 -25.91
C ALA A 140 10.34 -0.67 -27.18
N GLY A 141 10.22 0.40 -27.98
CA GLY A 141 9.63 0.33 -29.32
C GLY A 141 10.38 -0.66 -30.20
N ARG A 142 9.67 -1.59 -30.84
CA ARG A 142 10.26 -2.51 -31.80
C ARG A 142 10.51 -1.77 -33.11
N LYS A 143 11.75 -1.77 -33.55
CA LYS A 143 12.20 -1.03 -34.73
C LYS A 143 11.40 -1.38 -35.98
N GLY A 144 10.91 -0.34 -36.65
CA GLY A 144 10.13 -0.49 -37.89
C GLY A 144 8.68 -0.95 -37.69
N THR A 145 8.18 -0.98 -36.45
CA THR A 145 6.79 -1.33 -36.11
C THR A 145 6.18 -0.30 -35.15
N ALA A 146 4.86 -0.39 -34.91
CA ALA A 146 4.21 0.37 -33.87
C ALA A 146 4.30 -0.31 -32.49
N GLU A 147 4.74 -1.56 -32.44
CA GLU A 147 4.70 -2.44 -31.28
C GLU A 147 5.79 -2.11 -30.26
N GLN A 148 5.53 -2.52 -29.01
CA GLN A 148 6.46 -2.48 -27.90
C GLN A 148 6.81 -3.89 -27.44
N CYS A 149 8.08 -4.08 -27.05
CA CYS A 149 8.58 -5.34 -26.51
C CYS A 149 9.32 -5.09 -25.19
N VAL A 150 9.38 -6.11 -24.34
CA VAL A 150 10.19 -6.12 -23.13
C VAL A 150 11.60 -6.58 -23.46
N GLY A 151 12.59 -5.78 -23.07
CA GLY A 151 14.02 -6.10 -23.12
C GLY A 151 14.61 -6.37 -21.74
N ALA A 152 15.83 -6.91 -21.75
CA ALA A 152 16.65 -7.08 -20.56
C ALA A 152 18.05 -6.50 -20.80
N ALA A 153 18.69 -5.99 -19.73
CA ALA A 153 20.04 -5.46 -19.77
C ALA A 153 20.75 -5.70 -18.43
N VAL A 154 22.09 -5.72 -18.41
CA VAL A 154 22.88 -6.00 -17.21
C VAL A 154 23.95 -4.92 -17.03
N ALA A 155 24.18 -4.55 -15.74
CA ALA A 155 25.25 -3.64 -15.35
C ALA A 155 25.99 -4.12 -14.10
N ARG A 156 27.18 -3.57 -13.85
CA ARG A 156 27.94 -3.80 -12.60
C ARG A 156 27.68 -2.73 -11.55
N THR A 157 27.05 -1.63 -11.92
CA THR A 157 26.68 -0.54 -11.01
C THR A 157 25.18 -0.25 -11.13
N PRO A 158 24.51 0.21 -10.05
CA PRO A 158 23.08 0.49 -10.09
C PRO A 158 22.72 1.61 -11.07
N ALA A 159 23.59 2.60 -11.26
CA ALA A 159 23.36 3.69 -12.22
C ALA A 159 23.64 3.32 -13.68
N GLY A 160 24.06 2.08 -13.95
CA GLY A 160 24.49 1.67 -15.28
C GLY A 160 25.95 2.05 -15.59
N PRO A 161 26.41 2.09 -16.85
CA PRO A 161 25.60 1.81 -18.03
C PRO A 161 25.19 0.33 -18.09
N PHE A 162 23.92 0.10 -18.40
CA PHE A 162 23.40 -1.24 -18.65
C PHE A 162 23.70 -1.64 -20.11
N THR A 163 24.17 -2.86 -20.30
CA THR A 163 24.38 -3.50 -21.61
C THR A 163 23.16 -4.32 -21.96
N PRO A 164 22.38 -3.98 -23.00
CA PRO A 164 21.17 -4.70 -23.35
C PRO A 164 21.45 -6.05 -24.01
N GLU A 165 20.55 -7.01 -23.80
CA GLU A 165 20.52 -8.27 -24.50
C GLU A 165 20.15 -8.05 -26.00
N PRO A 166 20.74 -8.83 -26.91
CA PRO A 166 20.56 -8.63 -28.35
C PRO A 166 19.15 -8.96 -28.86
N ALA A 167 18.34 -9.70 -28.09
CA ALA A 167 16.97 -10.07 -28.43
C ALA A 167 16.01 -9.62 -27.33
N PRO A 168 14.73 -9.33 -27.64
CA PRO A 168 13.73 -9.05 -26.62
C PRO A 168 13.48 -10.27 -25.74
N LEU A 169 13.21 -10.03 -24.45
CA LEU A 169 12.83 -11.06 -23.49
C LEU A 169 11.39 -11.54 -23.74
N ALA A 170 10.49 -10.60 -24.01
CA ALA A 170 9.09 -10.89 -24.33
C ALA A 170 8.60 -9.93 -25.42
N CYS A 171 7.96 -10.49 -26.44
CA CYS A 171 7.41 -9.76 -27.56
C CYS A 171 6.23 -10.52 -28.14
N ARG A 172 5.28 -9.82 -28.75
CA ARG A 172 4.16 -10.43 -29.47
C ARG A 172 3.88 -9.65 -30.72
N ASP A 173 3.84 -10.35 -31.87
CA ASP A 173 3.55 -9.71 -33.15
C ASP A 173 2.14 -9.07 -33.13
N GLY A 174 2.06 -7.83 -33.61
CA GLY A 174 0.84 -7.06 -33.71
C GLY A 174 0.27 -6.56 -32.39
N LYS A 175 1.02 -6.68 -31.27
CA LYS A 175 0.52 -6.31 -29.93
C LYS A 175 1.64 -5.80 -29.01
N ASP A 176 1.31 -4.83 -28.19
CA ASP A 176 2.21 -4.32 -27.19
C ASP A 176 2.43 -5.31 -26.04
N THR A 177 3.69 -5.44 -25.65
CA THR A 177 4.16 -6.13 -24.45
C THR A 177 5.00 -5.13 -23.67
N ILE A 178 4.49 -4.63 -22.53
CA ILE A 178 5.03 -3.47 -21.81
C ILE A 178 5.03 -3.68 -20.29
N ASP A 179 5.61 -2.72 -19.59
CA ASP A 179 5.61 -2.59 -18.12
C ASP A 179 6.17 -3.85 -17.43
N PRO A 180 7.42 -4.20 -17.67
CA PRO A 180 8.03 -5.34 -17.00
C PRO A 180 8.26 -5.05 -15.52
N ALA A 181 8.11 -6.09 -14.69
CA ALA A 181 8.50 -6.06 -13.27
C ALA A 181 9.19 -7.36 -12.88
N ALA A 182 10.31 -7.29 -12.21
CA ALA A 182 11.05 -8.45 -11.71
C ALA A 182 10.44 -8.94 -10.40
N PHE A 183 10.40 -10.25 -10.23
CA PHE A 183 10.07 -10.87 -8.94
C PHE A 183 10.96 -12.07 -8.70
N THR A 184 11.54 -12.16 -7.49
CA THR A 184 12.26 -13.35 -7.03
C THR A 184 11.52 -13.94 -5.84
N ASP A 185 11.06 -15.17 -5.98
CA ASP A 185 10.35 -15.86 -4.90
C ASP A 185 11.32 -16.35 -3.81
N THR A 186 10.78 -16.75 -2.68
CA THR A 186 11.53 -17.24 -1.51
C THR A 186 12.33 -18.51 -1.76
N ASP A 187 12.01 -19.27 -2.80
CA ASP A 187 12.77 -20.44 -3.26
C ASP A 187 13.91 -20.09 -4.25
N GLY A 188 14.08 -18.80 -4.55
CA GLY A 188 15.07 -18.30 -5.50
C GLY A 188 14.62 -18.34 -6.96
N ALA A 189 13.42 -18.84 -7.26
CA ALA A 189 12.87 -18.81 -8.62
C ALA A 189 12.63 -17.36 -9.06
N ARG A 190 13.06 -17.03 -10.27
CA ARG A 190 12.89 -15.68 -10.83
C ARG A 190 11.77 -15.66 -11.85
N TYR A 191 11.08 -14.53 -11.84
CA TYR A 191 9.95 -14.25 -12.73
C TYR A 191 10.06 -12.83 -13.26
N VAL A 192 9.46 -12.61 -14.42
CA VAL A 192 9.11 -11.30 -14.94
C VAL A 192 7.60 -11.24 -15.09
N LEU A 193 7.00 -10.17 -14.61
CA LEU A 193 5.63 -9.81 -14.91
C LEU A 193 5.63 -8.77 -16.02
N TYR A 194 4.58 -8.72 -16.82
CA TYR A 194 4.40 -7.67 -17.82
C TYR A 194 2.94 -7.60 -18.27
N LYS A 195 2.52 -6.43 -18.75
CA LYS A 195 1.26 -6.28 -19.48
C LYS A 195 1.43 -6.77 -20.91
N GLN A 196 0.45 -7.46 -21.42
CA GLN A 196 0.33 -7.76 -22.84
C GLN A 196 -1.07 -7.45 -23.34
N GLU A 197 -1.16 -6.77 -24.49
CA GLU A 197 -2.44 -6.51 -25.12
C GLU A 197 -3.04 -7.77 -25.73
N GLY A 198 -4.36 -7.80 -25.73
CA GLY A 198 -5.14 -8.93 -26.24
C GLY A 198 -5.67 -8.71 -27.66
N ASP A 199 -6.32 -9.76 -28.21
CA ASP A 199 -7.06 -9.74 -29.46
C ASP A 199 -8.58 -9.55 -29.22
N GLY A 200 -8.92 -8.69 -28.28
CA GLY A 200 -10.31 -8.49 -27.84
C GLY A 200 -10.86 -9.71 -27.06
N ARG A 201 -12.14 -10.07 -27.29
CA ARG A 201 -12.81 -11.12 -26.50
C ARG A 201 -12.21 -12.52 -26.67
N LYS A 202 -11.56 -12.82 -27.80
CA LYS A 202 -11.00 -14.17 -28.08
C LYS A 202 -9.72 -14.45 -27.30
N ALA A 203 -8.94 -13.43 -27.05
CA ALA A 203 -7.72 -13.50 -26.25
C ALA A 203 -7.54 -12.16 -25.52
N PRO A 204 -8.22 -11.95 -24.39
CA PRO A 204 -8.12 -10.71 -23.65
C PRO A 204 -6.69 -10.46 -23.17
N GLY A 205 -6.30 -9.19 -23.17
CA GLY A 205 -5.05 -8.74 -22.61
C GLY A 205 -5.04 -8.83 -21.07
N GLY A 206 -3.93 -8.45 -20.47
CA GLY A 206 -3.79 -8.42 -19.01
C GLY A 206 -2.36 -8.53 -18.56
N ILE A 207 -2.17 -8.83 -17.29
CA ILE A 207 -0.88 -9.03 -16.67
C ILE A 207 -0.50 -10.51 -16.77
N PHE A 208 0.69 -10.76 -17.28
CA PHE A 208 1.28 -12.09 -17.46
C PHE A 208 2.46 -12.27 -16.52
N LEU A 209 2.60 -13.49 -16.03
CA LEU A 209 3.74 -13.99 -15.28
C LEU A 209 4.55 -14.95 -16.16
N GLN A 210 5.84 -14.75 -16.26
CA GLN A 210 6.77 -15.59 -16.99
C GLN A 210 7.94 -15.98 -16.09
N ARG A 211 8.16 -17.26 -15.87
CA ARG A 211 9.40 -17.71 -15.23
C ARG A 211 10.59 -17.40 -16.13
N THR A 212 11.72 -17.04 -15.51
CA THR A 212 12.98 -16.79 -16.24
C THR A 212 14.08 -17.73 -15.78
N THR A 213 15.18 -17.76 -16.53
CA THR A 213 16.44 -18.35 -16.09
C THR A 213 16.92 -17.68 -14.80
N PRO A 214 17.79 -18.33 -13.99
CA PRO A 214 18.29 -17.75 -12.73
C PRO A 214 19.00 -16.41 -12.90
N ASP A 215 19.58 -16.12 -14.07
CA ASP A 215 20.16 -14.84 -14.42
C ASP A 215 19.14 -13.77 -14.86
N GLY A 216 17.88 -14.15 -15.06
CA GLY A 216 16.79 -13.28 -15.46
C GLY A 216 16.74 -12.93 -16.95
N LEU A 217 17.63 -13.50 -17.77
CA LEU A 217 17.84 -13.02 -19.15
C LEU A 217 17.00 -13.76 -20.19
N ARG A 218 16.43 -14.91 -19.86
CA ARG A 218 15.65 -15.71 -20.82
C ARG A 218 14.37 -16.27 -20.21
N PRO A 219 13.26 -16.33 -20.96
CA PRO A 219 12.04 -16.94 -20.47
C PRO A 219 12.21 -18.48 -20.34
N GLN A 220 11.55 -19.07 -19.33
CA GLN A 220 11.48 -20.52 -19.12
C GLN A 220 10.02 -20.98 -19.07
N GLY A 221 9.66 -21.94 -19.91
CA GLY A 221 8.31 -22.51 -19.97
C GLY A 221 7.27 -21.54 -20.53
N ALA A 222 6.01 -21.87 -20.33
CA ALA A 222 4.90 -21.04 -20.78
C ALA A 222 4.61 -19.90 -19.83
N ARG A 223 4.21 -18.75 -20.36
CA ARG A 223 3.68 -17.64 -19.58
C ARG A 223 2.26 -17.94 -19.11
N THR A 224 1.90 -17.39 -17.96
CA THR A 224 0.55 -17.51 -17.39
C THR A 224 -0.07 -16.11 -17.28
N ARG A 225 -1.29 -15.92 -17.77
CA ARG A 225 -2.05 -14.71 -17.49
C ARG A 225 -2.59 -14.81 -16.06
N ILE A 226 -2.16 -13.92 -15.18
CA ILE A 226 -2.52 -13.92 -13.76
C ILE A 226 -3.60 -12.90 -13.41
N LEU A 227 -3.77 -11.86 -14.24
CA LEU A 227 -4.81 -10.86 -14.07
C LEU A 227 -5.26 -10.35 -15.45
N GLU A 228 -6.58 -10.20 -15.64
CA GLU A 228 -7.17 -9.44 -16.74
C GLU A 228 -7.99 -8.29 -16.16
N LYS A 229 -8.47 -7.35 -16.99
CA LYS A 229 -9.31 -6.25 -16.54
C LYS A 229 -10.62 -6.77 -15.94
N GLY A 230 -10.97 -6.30 -14.74
CA GLY A 230 -12.27 -6.54 -14.10
C GLY A 230 -13.37 -5.60 -14.65
N ALA A 231 -14.62 -5.91 -14.32
CA ALA A 231 -15.76 -5.13 -14.77
C ALA A 231 -15.81 -3.72 -14.18
N ASP A 232 -15.35 -3.58 -12.95
CA ASP A 232 -15.30 -2.32 -12.17
C ASP A 232 -13.99 -1.53 -12.36
N GLU A 233 -13.09 -2.01 -13.21
CA GLU A 233 -11.83 -1.34 -13.52
C GLU A 233 -11.95 -0.53 -14.81
N PRO A 234 -11.43 0.71 -14.83
CA PRO A 234 -11.47 1.52 -16.05
C PRO A 234 -10.52 0.96 -17.12
N ASP A 235 -10.91 1.06 -18.37
CA ASP A 235 -10.17 0.84 -19.61
C ASP A 235 -9.29 -0.43 -19.69
N LEU A 236 -8.17 -0.47 -18.98
CA LEU A 236 -7.17 -1.54 -19.03
C LEU A 236 -6.50 -1.76 -17.67
N VAL A 237 -5.67 -2.80 -17.55
CA VAL A 237 -4.77 -3.04 -16.42
C VAL A 237 -3.34 -3.15 -16.91
N GLU A 238 -2.39 -2.54 -16.16
CA GLU A 238 -0.97 -2.45 -16.52
C GLU A 238 -0.07 -2.20 -15.30
N ALA A 239 1.22 -1.95 -15.50
CA ALA A 239 2.21 -1.58 -14.48
C ALA A 239 2.17 -2.51 -13.27
N PRO A 240 2.44 -3.82 -13.41
CA PRO A 240 2.45 -4.76 -12.30
C PRO A 240 3.66 -4.53 -11.39
N ALA A 241 3.48 -4.70 -10.07
CA ALA A 241 4.55 -4.92 -9.11
C ALA A 241 4.10 -6.04 -8.15
N LEU A 242 4.95 -7.02 -7.88
CA LEU A 242 4.59 -8.19 -7.09
C LEU A 242 5.46 -8.28 -5.84
N VAL A 243 4.82 -8.45 -4.69
CA VAL A 243 5.51 -8.76 -3.43
C VAL A 243 4.91 -9.99 -2.77
N LYS A 244 5.70 -10.63 -1.90
CA LYS A 244 5.22 -11.73 -1.06
C LYS A 244 5.16 -11.28 0.40
N ARG A 245 3.97 -11.37 1.00
CA ARG A 245 3.72 -10.97 2.39
C ARG A 245 2.96 -12.05 3.12
N ASP A 246 3.50 -12.50 4.28
CA ASP A 246 2.85 -13.50 5.15
C ASP A 246 2.38 -14.75 4.39
N GLY A 247 3.24 -15.25 3.46
CA GLY A 247 2.97 -16.42 2.63
C GLY A 247 2.01 -16.19 1.46
N ARG A 248 1.49 -14.98 1.25
CA ARG A 248 0.62 -14.62 0.13
C ARG A 248 1.31 -13.68 -0.84
N TYR A 249 0.91 -13.75 -2.08
CA TYR A 249 1.33 -12.84 -3.14
C TYR A 249 0.39 -11.64 -3.18
N VAL A 250 0.95 -10.43 -3.21
CA VAL A 250 0.22 -9.17 -3.34
C VAL A 250 0.69 -8.52 -4.63
N LEU A 251 -0.20 -8.47 -5.62
CA LEU A 251 0.03 -7.86 -6.91
C LEU A 251 -0.53 -6.44 -6.89
N PHE A 252 0.34 -5.44 -6.97
CA PHE A 252 -0.04 -4.07 -7.28
C PHE A 252 -0.12 -3.92 -8.80
N TYR A 253 -1.03 -3.10 -9.27
CA TYR A 253 -1.20 -2.80 -10.69
C TYR A 253 -1.94 -1.49 -10.88
N ALA A 254 -1.77 -0.88 -12.03
CA ALA A 254 -2.55 0.28 -12.42
C ALA A 254 -3.78 -0.15 -13.23
N ALA A 255 -4.88 0.61 -13.12
CA ALA A 255 -6.06 0.47 -13.95
C ALA A 255 -6.46 1.83 -14.52
N GLY A 256 -6.92 1.84 -15.78
CA GLY A 256 -7.21 3.04 -16.55
C GLY A 256 -6.11 3.39 -17.55
N VAL A 257 -6.13 4.61 -18.06
CA VAL A 257 -5.12 5.12 -18.99
C VAL A 257 -4.33 6.27 -18.34
N PHE A 258 -3.01 6.21 -18.42
CA PHE A 258 -2.08 7.06 -17.65
C PHE A 258 -2.20 8.57 -17.88
N TRP A 259 -2.93 9.02 -18.89
CA TRP A 259 -3.16 10.44 -19.19
C TRP A 259 -4.51 10.96 -18.69
N GLU A 260 -5.27 10.14 -17.94
CA GLU A 260 -6.58 10.52 -17.39
C GLU A 260 -6.56 10.53 -15.85
N ASP A 261 -7.45 11.31 -15.28
CA ASP A 261 -7.66 11.44 -13.84
C ASP A 261 -8.19 10.15 -13.18
N ARG A 262 -8.82 9.27 -13.98
CA ARG A 262 -9.31 7.95 -13.55
C ARG A 262 -8.22 6.89 -13.43
N TYR A 263 -6.99 7.18 -13.86
CA TYR A 263 -5.85 6.28 -13.64
C TYR A 263 -5.64 6.07 -12.15
N GLN A 264 -5.47 4.83 -11.71
CA GLN A 264 -5.49 4.47 -10.29
C GLN A 264 -4.60 3.27 -10.01
N THR A 265 -4.02 3.21 -8.82
CA THR A 265 -3.34 2.00 -8.33
C THR A 265 -4.34 1.10 -7.61
N ARG A 266 -4.33 -0.17 -7.95
CA ARG A 266 -5.12 -1.24 -7.31
C ARG A 266 -4.21 -2.35 -6.81
N TYR A 267 -4.78 -3.31 -6.06
CA TYR A 267 -4.08 -4.52 -5.70
C TYR A 267 -5.00 -5.74 -5.70
N ALA A 268 -4.38 -6.90 -5.84
CA ALA A 268 -5.03 -8.20 -5.73
C ALA A 268 -4.13 -9.18 -4.98
N THR A 269 -4.70 -10.17 -4.30
CA THR A 269 -3.95 -11.13 -3.49
C THR A 269 -4.21 -12.57 -3.91
N ALA A 270 -3.18 -13.43 -3.79
CA ALA A 270 -3.30 -14.84 -4.08
C ALA A 270 -2.50 -15.71 -3.10
N ALA A 271 -2.90 -16.97 -2.93
CA ALA A 271 -2.12 -17.97 -2.19
C ALA A 271 -1.01 -18.60 -3.05
N SER A 272 -1.18 -18.60 -4.38
CA SER A 272 -0.21 -19.09 -5.34
C SER A 272 0.24 -17.97 -6.26
N ILE A 273 1.50 -18.01 -6.74
CA ILE A 273 2.04 -17.01 -7.66
C ILE A 273 1.27 -16.93 -8.98
N THR A 274 0.67 -18.04 -9.40
CA THR A 274 -0.16 -18.13 -10.61
C THR A 274 -1.62 -17.80 -10.36
N GLY A 275 -1.99 -17.40 -9.14
CA GLY A 275 -3.36 -17.07 -8.75
C GLY A 275 -4.20 -18.27 -8.29
N PRO A 276 -5.53 -18.14 -8.28
CA PRO A 276 -6.28 -16.96 -8.71
C PRO A 276 -6.07 -15.75 -7.78
N TYR A 277 -5.98 -14.55 -8.38
CA TYR A 277 -5.84 -13.28 -7.65
C TYR A 277 -7.21 -12.68 -7.35
N GLY A 278 -7.52 -12.56 -6.05
CA GLY A 278 -8.71 -11.85 -5.55
C GLY A 278 -8.44 -10.35 -5.46
N ARG A 279 -9.24 -9.54 -6.17
CA ARG A 279 -9.10 -8.08 -6.21
C ARG A 279 -9.63 -7.43 -4.94
N ALA A 280 -8.97 -6.36 -4.49
CA ALA A 280 -9.57 -5.46 -3.53
C ALA A 280 -10.78 -4.73 -4.14
N ALA A 281 -11.83 -4.55 -3.35
CA ALA A 281 -13.05 -3.91 -3.81
C ALA A 281 -12.85 -2.46 -4.25
N ARG A 282 -11.90 -1.76 -3.63
CA ARG A 282 -11.60 -0.35 -3.88
C ARG A 282 -10.19 -0.17 -4.41
N PRO A 283 -9.90 0.91 -5.16
CA PRO A 283 -8.52 1.26 -5.49
C PRO A 283 -7.72 1.56 -4.22
N LEU A 284 -6.43 1.23 -4.26
CA LEU A 284 -5.47 1.59 -3.22
C LEU A 284 -5.13 3.08 -3.27
N LEU A 285 -4.91 3.61 -4.47
CA LEU A 285 -4.69 5.03 -4.73
C LEU A 285 -5.62 5.48 -5.86
N SER A 286 -6.27 6.62 -5.71
CA SER A 286 -7.09 7.25 -6.75
C SER A 286 -7.10 8.77 -6.60
N THR A 287 -7.45 9.48 -7.64
CA THR A 287 -7.64 10.93 -7.63
C THR A 287 -8.65 11.35 -6.55
N GLU A 288 -9.80 10.70 -6.50
CA GLU A 288 -10.82 10.92 -5.47
C GLU A 288 -10.27 10.67 -4.06
N GLY A 289 -9.53 9.56 -3.87
CA GLY A 289 -8.94 9.19 -2.59
C GLY A 289 -8.00 10.26 -2.04
N TYR A 290 -7.26 10.92 -2.89
CA TYR A 290 -6.41 12.05 -2.51
C TYR A 290 -7.13 13.40 -2.51
N GLY A 291 -8.46 13.44 -2.73
CA GLY A 291 -9.23 14.69 -2.80
C GLY A 291 -8.69 15.62 -3.88
N GLU A 292 -8.40 15.06 -5.05
CA GLU A 292 -7.87 15.76 -6.25
C GLU A 292 -6.47 16.41 -6.08
N LYS A 293 -5.78 16.13 -4.97
CA LYS A 293 -4.42 16.66 -4.72
C LYS A 293 -3.33 15.87 -5.45
N ILE A 294 -3.57 14.61 -5.78
CA ILE A 294 -2.77 13.78 -6.67
C ILE A 294 -3.70 13.24 -7.74
N ILE A 295 -3.45 13.59 -8.99
CA ILE A 295 -4.27 13.21 -10.13
C ILE A 295 -3.68 11.96 -10.79
N GLY A 296 -4.50 10.95 -11.06
CA GLY A 296 -4.11 9.74 -11.77
C GLY A 296 -2.93 9.00 -11.12
N PRO A 297 -2.97 8.64 -9.81
CA PRO A 297 -1.86 7.97 -9.14
C PRO A 297 -1.70 6.52 -9.62
N GLY A 298 -0.59 6.21 -10.30
CA GLY A 298 -0.33 4.89 -10.86
C GLY A 298 1.15 4.60 -11.10
N GLY A 299 1.45 3.47 -11.77
CA GLY A 299 2.82 3.00 -12.00
C GLY A 299 3.57 2.80 -10.69
N ALA A 300 2.97 2.03 -9.76
CA ALA A 300 3.46 1.91 -8.41
C ALA A 300 4.51 0.81 -8.26
N ASP A 301 5.57 1.11 -7.51
CA ASP A 301 6.62 0.19 -7.09
C ASP A 301 6.76 0.14 -5.56
N VAL A 302 7.14 -1.03 -5.02
CA VAL A 302 7.29 -1.26 -3.57
C VAL A 302 8.74 -1.19 -3.15
N VAL A 303 9.06 -0.17 -2.37
CA VAL A 303 10.40 0.12 -1.88
C VAL A 303 10.59 -0.44 -0.47
N HIS A 304 11.59 -1.31 -0.30
CA HIS A 304 11.95 -1.86 1.01
C HIS A 304 13.10 -1.07 1.66
N ASP A 305 12.92 -0.68 2.92
CA ASP A 305 13.92 0.01 3.74
C ASP A 305 14.02 -0.63 5.13
N GLY A 306 14.79 -1.70 5.25
CA GLY A 306 14.82 -2.50 6.46
C GLY A 306 13.46 -3.12 6.77
N THR A 307 12.88 -2.77 7.92
CA THR A 307 11.52 -3.19 8.32
C THR A 307 10.43 -2.31 7.73
N ASP A 308 10.80 -1.16 7.18
CA ASP A 308 9.90 -0.16 6.64
C ASP A 308 9.63 -0.43 5.15
N THR A 309 8.44 -0.14 4.71
CA THR A 309 8.06 -0.20 3.30
C THR A 309 7.44 1.12 2.85
N TYR A 310 7.68 1.43 1.59
CA TYR A 310 7.14 2.62 0.92
C TYR A 310 6.56 2.20 -0.43
N LEU A 311 5.68 3.01 -0.94
CA LEU A 311 5.16 2.90 -2.30
C LEU A 311 5.64 4.13 -3.07
N ALA A 312 6.45 3.91 -4.10
CA ALA A 312 6.78 4.91 -5.10
C ALA A 312 5.72 4.83 -6.20
N PHE A 313 5.25 5.96 -6.70
CA PHE A 313 4.25 6.02 -7.76
C PHE A 313 4.31 7.37 -8.44
N HIS A 314 3.71 7.50 -9.62
CA HIS A 314 3.57 8.79 -10.26
C HIS A 314 2.17 9.37 -10.10
N GLY A 315 2.07 10.70 -10.23
CA GLY A 315 0.81 11.43 -10.38
C GLY A 315 0.95 12.48 -11.46
N ILE A 316 -0.15 12.80 -12.13
CA ILE A 316 -0.19 13.85 -13.16
C ILE A 316 -0.08 15.21 -12.47
N THR A 317 0.94 15.98 -12.81
CA THR A 317 1.15 17.33 -12.30
C THR A 317 0.87 18.41 -13.34
N ARG A 318 0.76 18.01 -14.63
CA ARG A 318 0.43 18.93 -15.71
C ARG A 318 -0.20 18.20 -16.89
N PHE A 319 -1.33 18.68 -17.35
CA PHE A 319 -1.91 18.29 -18.64
C PHE A 319 -1.39 19.22 -19.73
N MET A 320 -0.88 18.63 -20.82
CA MET A 320 -0.26 19.36 -21.94
C MET A 320 -1.07 19.26 -23.22
N GLY A 321 -2.21 18.60 -23.17
CA GLY A 321 -3.13 18.39 -24.29
C GLY A 321 -3.05 16.99 -24.90
N GLY A 322 -4.18 16.46 -25.32
CA GLY A 322 -4.32 15.10 -25.84
C GLY A 322 -3.87 14.06 -24.82
N ARG A 323 -2.98 13.15 -25.23
CA ARG A 323 -2.40 12.09 -24.37
C ARG A 323 -1.10 12.51 -23.70
N THR A 324 -0.70 13.79 -23.82
CA THR A 324 0.56 14.28 -23.27
C THR A 324 0.35 14.87 -21.90
N VAL A 325 0.98 14.26 -20.90
CA VAL A 325 0.95 14.68 -19.51
C VAL A 325 2.36 14.68 -18.92
N LEU A 326 2.55 15.51 -17.90
CA LEU A 326 3.73 15.51 -17.06
C LEU A 326 3.38 14.73 -15.79
N ARG A 327 4.15 13.69 -15.49
CA ARG A 327 3.94 12.83 -14.31
C ARG A 327 5.13 12.96 -13.37
N SER A 328 4.87 13.35 -12.15
CA SER A 328 5.88 13.53 -11.10
C SER A 328 5.89 12.35 -10.16
N MET A 329 7.05 12.05 -9.56
CA MET A 329 7.19 10.95 -8.62
C MET A 329 6.75 11.36 -7.22
N TYR A 330 5.96 10.51 -6.59
CA TYR A 330 5.57 10.55 -5.19
C TYR A 330 6.07 9.31 -4.46
N VAL A 331 6.31 9.46 -3.15
CA VAL A 331 6.63 8.33 -2.27
C VAL A 331 5.81 8.47 -1.00
N ALA A 332 5.11 7.41 -0.63
CA ALA A 332 4.31 7.36 0.57
C ALA A 332 4.66 6.15 1.44
N ARG A 333 4.49 6.27 2.76
CA ARG A 333 4.65 5.14 3.68
C ARG A 333 3.61 4.07 3.36
N LEU A 334 4.07 2.83 3.19
CA LEU A 334 3.25 1.64 3.01
C LEU A 334 3.27 0.82 4.30
N GLY A 335 2.12 0.49 4.83
CA GLY A 335 1.93 -0.43 5.93
C GLY A 335 1.09 -1.62 5.52
N TRP A 336 0.91 -2.57 6.43
CA TRP A 336 0.25 -3.83 6.14
C TRP A 336 -0.75 -4.21 7.24
N ALA A 337 -2.02 -4.16 6.94
CA ALA A 337 -3.09 -4.71 7.79
C ALA A 337 -3.25 -6.21 7.42
N GLY A 338 -2.42 -7.08 8.01
CA GLY A 338 -2.24 -8.43 7.52
C GLY A 338 -1.59 -8.40 6.12
N THR A 339 -2.26 -8.95 5.12
CA THR A 339 -1.80 -8.91 3.72
C THR A 339 -2.37 -7.74 2.91
N ALA A 340 -3.26 -6.93 3.50
CA ALA A 340 -3.82 -5.76 2.84
C ALA A 340 -2.86 -4.57 2.96
N PRO A 341 -2.44 -3.94 1.85
CA PRO A 341 -1.62 -2.74 1.88
C PRO A 341 -2.43 -1.53 2.33
N VAL A 342 -1.80 -0.68 3.14
CA VAL A 342 -2.35 0.61 3.60
C VAL A 342 -1.35 1.71 3.32
N VAL A 343 -1.71 2.67 2.49
CA VAL A 343 -0.83 3.78 2.10
C VAL A 343 -1.20 5.03 2.87
N ARG A 344 -0.22 5.65 3.52
CA ARG A 344 -0.45 6.89 4.25
C ARG A 344 -0.91 8.00 3.31
N GLY A 345 -2.03 8.63 3.68
CA GLY A 345 -2.64 9.71 2.90
C GLY A 345 -3.69 9.24 1.88
N SER A 346 -3.79 7.94 1.65
CA SER A 346 -4.91 7.36 0.89
C SER A 346 -5.99 6.89 1.86
N PRO A 347 -7.28 7.17 1.62
CA PRO A 347 -8.34 6.79 2.53
C PRO A 347 -8.58 5.28 2.53
N VAL A 348 -8.70 4.73 3.73
CA VAL A 348 -9.18 3.36 3.94
C VAL A 348 -10.55 3.44 4.56
N ARG A 349 -11.54 2.83 3.89
CA ARG A 349 -12.91 2.76 4.39
C ARG A 349 -13.09 1.55 5.28
N HIS A 350 -13.80 1.77 6.39
CA HIS A 350 -14.26 0.76 7.33
C HIS A 350 -15.77 0.94 7.49
N GLU A 351 -16.53 -0.06 7.09
CA GLU A 351 -17.98 -0.06 7.26
C GLU A 351 -18.31 -0.12 8.75
N ALA A 352 -19.28 0.67 9.21
CA ALA A 352 -19.56 0.76 10.64
C ALA A 352 -20.15 -0.53 11.20
N GLU A 353 -20.92 -1.25 10.39
CA GLU A 353 -21.53 -2.54 10.74
C GLU A 353 -20.52 -3.68 10.91
N ASP A 354 -19.32 -3.55 10.35
CA ASP A 354 -18.20 -4.49 10.54
C ASP A 354 -17.47 -4.25 11.88
N GLY A 355 -17.79 -3.15 12.55
CA GLY A 355 -17.30 -2.81 13.89
C GLY A 355 -17.98 -3.62 14.98
N ARG A 356 -17.44 -3.49 16.19
CA ARG A 356 -18.08 -4.07 17.41
C ARG A 356 -19.12 -3.08 17.94
N VAL A 357 -20.40 -3.41 17.75
CA VAL A 357 -21.54 -2.57 18.13
C VAL A 357 -22.04 -2.98 19.51
N TYR A 358 -22.18 -2.02 20.44
CA TYR A 358 -22.71 -2.20 21.77
C TYR A 358 -23.89 -1.22 22.02
N GLY A 359 -24.97 -1.67 22.56
CA GLY A 359 -26.15 -0.84 22.84
C GLY A 359 -26.87 -0.23 21.64
N GLY A 360 -26.28 -0.38 20.44
CA GLY A 360 -26.85 0.01 19.16
C GLY A 360 -27.31 -1.20 18.34
N ARG A 361 -27.69 -0.99 17.08
CA ARG A 361 -28.16 -2.05 16.17
C ARG A 361 -27.58 -1.87 14.79
N VAL A 362 -27.26 -2.99 14.13
CA VAL A 362 -26.98 -3.03 12.68
C VAL A 362 -28.33 -3.12 11.95
N LEU A 363 -28.60 -2.10 11.13
CA LEU A 363 -29.76 -2.05 10.23
C LEU A 363 -29.32 -2.47 8.83
N ARG A 364 -30.06 -3.38 8.21
CA ARG A 364 -29.76 -3.92 6.88
C ARG A 364 -30.81 -3.46 5.86
N ASP A 365 -30.50 -3.68 4.59
CA ASP A 365 -31.34 -3.29 3.44
C ASP A 365 -31.53 -1.76 3.30
N VAL A 366 -30.53 -0.99 3.76
CA VAL A 366 -30.52 0.47 3.66
C VAL A 366 -29.96 0.86 2.28
N LYS A 367 -30.83 1.09 1.30
CA LYS A 367 -30.48 1.25 -0.12
C LYS A 367 -29.45 2.34 -0.44
N ALA A 368 -29.37 3.39 0.39
CA ALA A 368 -28.47 4.52 0.16
C ALA A 368 -27.15 4.39 0.94
N ALA A 369 -27.00 3.35 1.74
CA ALA A 369 -25.79 3.09 2.52
C ALA A 369 -24.75 2.27 1.74
N SER A 370 -23.48 2.48 2.05
CA SER A 370 -22.38 1.62 1.61
C SER A 370 -22.61 0.20 2.16
N GLY A 371 -22.35 -0.82 1.35
CA GLY A 371 -22.61 -2.20 1.77
C GLY A 371 -24.08 -2.56 2.05
N GLY A 372 -25.01 -1.58 2.00
CA GLY A 372 -26.42 -1.79 2.26
C GLY A 372 -26.80 -1.94 3.75
N ALA A 373 -25.89 -1.60 4.66
CA ALA A 373 -26.12 -1.66 6.10
C ALA A 373 -25.58 -0.42 6.81
N VAL A 374 -26.05 -0.18 8.05
CA VAL A 374 -25.62 0.95 8.89
C VAL A 374 -25.70 0.57 10.35
N VAL A 375 -25.01 1.30 11.22
CA VAL A 375 -25.19 1.24 12.67
C VAL A 375 -26.13 2.37 13.11
N GLY A 376 -27.27 1.99 13.64
CA GLY A 376 -28.26 2.90 14.21
C GLY A 376 -28.51 2.64 15.71
N TYR A 377 -29.47 3.39 16.27
CA TYR A 377 -29.79 3.32 17.71
C TYR A 377 -28.61 3.62 18.64
N LEU A 378 -27.69 4.48 18.16
CA LEU A 378 -26.62 5.02 18.99
C LEU A 378 -27.14 6.23 19.79
N ASP A 379 -28.22 6.05 20.55
CA ASP A 379 -29.03 7.09 21.17
C ASP A 379 -29.10 7.00 22.72
N ASN A 380 -28.27 6.14 23.31
CA ASN A 380 -28.25 5.95 24.78
C ASN A 380 -26.80 5.84 25.29
N ALA A 381 -26.62 6.02 26.59
CA ALA A 381 -25.31 6.12 27.23
C ALA A 381 -24.43 4.85 27.09
N GLN A 382 -25.02 3.69 26.77
CA GLN A 382 -24.30 2.43 26.56
C GLN A 382 -24.01 2.18 25.08
N ALA A 383 -24.59 3.00 24.18
CA ALA A 383 -24.46 2.81 22.75
C ALA A 383 -23.11 3.33 22.21
N LEU A 384 -22.39 2.45 21.53
CA LEU A 384 -21.12 2.75 20.90
C LEU A 384 -20.79 1.76 19.78
N VAL A 385 -19.86 2.15 18.92
CA VAL A 385 -19.21 1.26 17.95
C VAL A 385 -17.70 1.40 18.07
N ASP A 386 -16.98 0.27 18.13
CA ASP A 386 -15.54 0.18 18.07
C ASP A 386 -15.11 -0.30 16.68
N ILE A 387 -14.28 0.47 16.01
CA ILE A 387 -13.76 0.17 14.67
C ILE A 387 -12.24 0.07 14.76
N ASP A 388 -11.69 -1.07 14.33
CA ASP A 388 -10.25 -1.28 14.26
C ASP A 388 -9.72 -0.67 12.97
N VAL A 389 -8.72 0.22 13.09
CA VAL A 389 -8.06 0.87 11.95
C VAL A 389 -6.56 0.67 12.01
N TYR A 390 -5.94 0.47 10.86
CA TYR A 390 -4.49 0.34 10.76
C TYR A 390 -3.87 1.63 10.24
N ALA A 391 -2.85 2.13 10.94
CA ALA A 391 -2.08 3.30 10.54
C ALA A 391 -0.65 2.90 10.15
N PRO A 392 -0.18 3.18 8.91
CA PRO A 392 1.17 2.81 8.46
C PRO A 392 2.29 3.56 9.18
N ALA A 393 1.98 4.67 9.84
CA ALA A 393 2.91 5.43 10.68
C ALA A 393 2.15 6.17 11.79
N ALA A 394 2.84 6.55 12.85
CA ALA A 394 2.27 7.45 13.86
C ALA A 394 2.10 8.87 13.31
N GLY A 395 1.04 9.56 13.75
CA GLY A 395 0.81 10.97 13.39
C GLY A 395 -0.65 11.37 13.30
N ALA A 396 -0.90 12.54 12.71
CA ALA A 396 -2.23 13.07 12.46
C ALA A 396 -2.85 12.43 11.21
N TYR A 397 -4.12 12.07 11.30
CA TYR A 397 -4.93 11.49 10.24
C TYR A 397 -6.25 12.23 10.14
N LEU A 398 -6.82 12.29 8.94
CA LEU A 398 -8.18 12.75 8.75
C LEU A 398 -9.13 11.56 8.91
N LEU A 399 -10.05 11.69 9.86
CA LEU A 399 -11.19 10.80 10.00
C LEU A 399 -12.40 11.47 9.36
N LYS A 400 -12.98 10.80 8.36
CA LYS A 400 -14.28 11.15 7.78
C LYS A 400 -15.30 10.14 8.29
N VAL A 401 -16.44 10.62 8.74
CA VAL A 401 -17.56 9.81 9.25
C VAL A 401 -18.77 10.05 8.37
N ARG A 402 -19.22 9.03 7.65
CA ARG A 402 -20.45 9.06 6.85
C ARG A 402 -21.63 8.78 7.74
N HIS A 403 -22.57 9.71 7.81
CA HIS A 403 -23.68 9.68 8.74
C HIS A 403 -24.99 10.13 8.11
N ASN A 404 -26.09 9.73 8.74
CA ASN A 404 -27.42 10.27 8.51
C ASN A 404 -28.00 10.74 9.85
N ASN A 405 -28.16 12.06 9.99
CA ASN A 405 -28.85 12.62 11.16
C ASN A 405 -30.32 12.82 10.79
N ARG A 406 -31.14 11.81 11.11
CA ARG A 406 -32.58 11.78 10.85
C ARG A 406 -33.33 12.63 11.88
N THR A 407 -33.28 13.91 11.73
CA THR A 407 -34.17 14.79 12.50
C THR A 407 -35.32 15.20 11.62
N ASP A 408 -36.45 14.52 11.77
CA ASP A 408 -37.68 14.87 11.07
C ASP A 408 -38.16 16.26 11.50
N GLY A 409 -37.61 17.29 10.86
CA GLY A 409 -38.16 18.63 10.79
C GLY A 409 -37.96 19.58 11.97
N GLY A 410 -37.12 19.26 12.95
CA GLY A 410 -36.88 20.17 14.08
C GLY A 410 -35.53 20.01 14.73
N GLY A 411 -34.58 19.58 13.95
CA GLY A 411 -33.41 18.87 14.28
C GLY A 411 -32.40 19.55 15.19
N SER A 412 -32.17 18.97 16.33
CA SER A 412 -30.95 19.20 17.12
C SER A 412 -29.77 18.51 16.44
N PRO A 413 -28.57 19.13 16.46
CA PRO A 413 -27.37 18.44 16.04
C PRO A 413 -27.17 17.15 16.84
N ALA A 414 -26.83 16.06 16.17
CA ALA A 414 -26.36 14.85 16.85
C ALA A 414 -24.86 14.93 17.06
N GLU A 415 -24.36 14.18 18.04
CA GLU A 415 -22.95 14.15 18.38
C GLU A 415 -22.57 12.74 18.86
N HIS A 416 -21.43 12.24 18.34
CA HIS A 416 -20.73 11.12 18.95
C HIS A 416 -19.43 11.58 19.62
N VAL A 417 -19.11 10.96 20.74
CA VAL A 417 -17.81 11.15 21.41
C VAL A 417 -16.83 10.14 20.85
N LEU A 418 -15.85 10.62 20.12
CA LEU A 418 -14.75 9.82 19.59
C LEU A 418 -13.65 9.69 20.65
N THR A 419 -13.20 8.46 20.87
CA THR A 419 -11.95 8.16 21.58
C THR A 419 -11.04 7.30 20.71
N VAL A 420 -9.73 7.46 20.89
CA VAL A 420 -8.71 6.68 20.19
C VAL A 420 -7.96 5.84 21.22
N ASN A 421 -7.98 4.52 21.06
CA ASN A 421 -7.34 3.58 22.00
C ASN A 421 -7.78 3.80 23.46
N GLY A 422 -9.04 4.19 23.68
CA GLY A 422 -9.61 4.48 24.98
C GLY A 422 -9.19 5.83 25.58
N ALA A 423 -8.42 6.65 24.88
CA ALA A 423 -7.95 7.94 25.35
C ALA A 423 -8.50 9.11 24.49
N GLY A 424 -8.46 10.31 25.06
CA GLY A 424 -8.98 11.51 24.41
C GLY A 424 -10.52 11.49 24.37
N ARG A 425 -11.11 12.65 24.12
CA ARG A 425 -12.56 12.80 23.87
C ARG A 425 -12.71 13.93 22.87
N THR A 426 -13.10 13.60 21.65
CA THR A 426 -13.35 14.56 20.58
C THR A 426 -14.80 14.46 20.15
N ALA A 427 -15.51 15.59 20.10
CA ALA A 427 -16.87 15.63 19.61
C ALA A 427 -16.89 15.54 18.08
N VAL A 428 -17.57 14.54 17.55
CA VAL A 428 -17.90 14.44 16.12
C VAL A 428 -19.34 14.88 15.97
N ARG A 429 -19.55 16.06 15.38
CA ARG A 429 -20.85 16.69 15.26
C ARG A 429 -21.47 16.47 13.91
N TYR A 430 -22.75 16.16 13.93
CA TYR A 430 -23.56 15.85 12.77
C TYR A 430 -24.67 16.90 12.63
N PRO A 431 -24.53 17.83 11.70
CA PRO A 431 -25.58 18.82 11.43
C PRO A 431 -26.89 18.11 11.06
N PRO A 432 -28.05 18.70 11.41
CA PRO A 432 -29.34 18.18 10.97
C PRO A 432 -29.41 18.12 9.44
N GLY A 433 -30.02 17.06 8.90
CA GLY A 433 -30.24 16.85 7.49
C GLY A 433 -31.65 16.37 7.20
N ALA A 434 -32.02 16.32 5.92
CA ALA A 434 -33.26 15.67 5.52
C ALA A 434 -33.21 14.17 5.79
N SER A 435 -34.36 13.54 6.07
CA SER A 435 -34.44 12.10 6.22
C SER A 435 -33.89 11.38 4.99
N GLY A 436 -32.93 10.45 5.19
CA GLY A 436 -32.26 9.73 4.12
C GLY A 436 -31.12 10.49 3.44
N GLU A 437 -30.77 11.70 3.89
CA GLU A 437 -29.62 12.44 3.39
C GLU A 437 -28.33 12.00 4.10
N TRP A 438 -27.44 11.38 3.35
CA TRP A 438 -26.11 10.98 3.83
C TRP A 438 -25.10 12.12 3.66
N ARG A 439 -24.40 12.45 4.74
CA ARG A 439 -23.41 13.52 4.81
C ARG A 439 -22.12 13.03 5.44
N ASP A 440 -21.04 13.80 5.25
CA ASP A 440 -19.73 13.52 5.83
C ASP A 440 -19.40 14.55 6.92
N ALA A 441 -19.01 14.07 8.08
CA ALA A 441 -18.35 14.85 9.12
C ALA A 441 -16.87 14.51 9.14
N THR A 442 -16.01 15.51 9.35
CA THR A 442 -14.56 15.32 9.37
C THR A 442 -13.94 15.80 10.68
N VAL A 443 -12.95 15.05 11.16
CA VAL A 443 -12.19 15.40 12.36
C VAL A 443 -10.75 14.89 12.22
N GLU A 444 -9.78 15.65 12.76
CA GLU A 444 -8.40 15.19 12.84
C GLU A 444 -8.19 14.30 14.07
N VAL A 445 -7.49 13.17 13.88
CA VAL A 445 -7.19 12.20 14.93
C VAL A 445 -5.71 11.84 14.96
N GLY A 446 -5.14 11.69 16.15
CA GLY A 446 -3.79 11.16 16.34
C GLY A 446 -3.82 9.63 16.41
N LEU A 447 -3.13 8.95 15.49
CA LEU A 447 -2.98 7.50 15.51
C LEU A 447 -1.54 7.10 15.82
N ARG A 448 -1.34 5.98 16.50
CA ARG A 448 -0.05 5.31 16.61
C ARG A 448 0.19 4.42 15.38
N ALA A 449 1.42 4.12 15.05
CA ALA A 449 1.73 3.11 14.02
C ALA A 449 1.14 1.75 14.42
N GLY A 450 0.60 1.02 13.44
CA GLY A 450 -0.08 -0.25 13.65
C GLY A 450 -1.58 -0.08 13.96
N TRP A 451 -2.15 -1.06 14.66
CA TRP A 451 -3.57 -1.12 14.95
C TRP A 451 -4.01 -0.12 16.02
N ASN A 452 -5.11 0.55 15.76
CA ASN A 452 -5.81 1.48 16.66
C ASN A 452 -7.27 1.12 16.74
N VAL A 453 -7.91 1.45 17.86
CA VAL A 453 -9.37 1.33 18.05
C VAL A 453 -9.95 2.75 18.06
N LEU A 454 -10.82 3.05 17.11
CA LEU A 454 -11.66 4.25 17.11
C LEU A 454 -13.01 3.89 17.69
N ARG A 455 -13.35 4.51 18.83
CA ARG A 455 -14.66 4.34 19.47
C ARG A 455 -15.50 5.57 19.21
N LEU A 456 -16.68 5.37 18.62
CA LEU A 456 -17.73 6.37 18.50
C LEU A 456 -18.86 6.00 19.47
N ALA A 457 -18.96 6.74 20.57
CA ALA A 457 -19.97 6.53 21.61
C ALA A 457 -21.03 7.63 21.53
N HIS A 458 -22.24 7.36 22.04
CA HIS A 458 -23.29 8.37 22.14
C HIS A 458 -22.80 9.62 22.88
N GLY A 459 -23.03 10.78 22.28
CA GLY A 459 -22.75 12.10 22.86
C GLY A 459 -24.00 12.96 23.00
N GLY A 460 -24.92 12.84 22.07
CA GLY A 460 -26.20 13.54 22.05
C GLY A 460 -26.93 13.39 20.74
N GLY A 461 -28.25 13.54 20.76
CA GLY A 461 -29.10 13.42 19.57
C GLY A 461 -29.10 11.99 18.98
N PHE A 462 -29.44 11.90 17.70
CA PHE A 462 -29.55 10.63 16.98
C PHE A 462 -28.88 10.72 15.61
N ALA A 463 -27.93 9.86 15.32
CA ALA A 463 -27.35 9.70 13.99
C ALA A 463 -27.07 8.23 13.69
N GLU A 464 -27.34 7.83 12.46
CA GLU A 464 -26.93 6.55 11.91
C GLU A 464 -25.52 6.69 11.31
N LEU A 465 -24.68 5.68 11.46
CA LEU A 465 -23.34 5.61 10.90
C LEU A 465 -23.30 4.58 9.76
N ASP A 466 -22.81 5.00 8.60
CA ASP A 466 -22.59 4.15 7.43
C ASP A 466 -21.15 3.60 7.46
N TYR A 467 -20.17 4.46 7.33
CA TYR A 467 -18.75 4.08 7.39
C TYR A 467 -17.88 5.19 7.98
N ILE A 468 -16.63 4.83 8.25
CA ILE A 468 -15.56 5.79 8.46
C ILE A 468 -14.50 5.63 7.38
N GLU A 469 -13.82 6.72 7.01
CA GLU A 469 -12.60 6.70 6.19
C GLU A 469 -11.46 7.36 6.96
N VAL A 470 -10.30 6.71 6.96
CA VAL A 470 -9.07 7.19 7.62
C VAL A 470 -7.99 7.40 6.56
N SER A 471 -7.41 8.62 6.47
CA SER A 471 -6.39 8.96 5.47
C SER A 471 -5.24 9.80 6.03
#